data_2df96267791e2d97e56104581989c4e3
#
_entry.id   2df96267791e2d97e56104581989c4e3
#
_cell.length_a   1.000
_cell.length_b   1.000
_cell.length_c   1.000
_cell.angle_alpha   90.00
_cell.angle_beta   90.00
_cell.angle_gamma   90.00
#
_symmetry.space_group_name_H-M   'P 1'
#
loop_
_entity.id
_entity.type
_entity.pdbx_description
1 polymer ?
#
loop_
_entity_poly.entity_id
_entity_poly.type
_entity_poly.pdbx_seq_one_letter_code
_entity_poly.pdbx_strand_id
1 'polypeptide(L)'
;MHYPENTVQNGYILLPVILALTILAVLSYRLTTESALNVGSAVRNQEMQTAKYVAEAGLQHAIWQLNQANCSGYSDFTNGSLGEYQYNTSITPKNGSPVTIIATGTDANGTAYSIKQESMKVYQTYQTLILQPGSEGKDAWVDANSPKDNFGKSNWMTISGNPTEKYFLGYFDLSSLPPESKIITASLEMYMDSVTNATSSSSFSLFRMTQDWIEGTGDWWDARDGVNWDTSDGSTTWTWPDNHYSIKAIATTKINPSFDGWHSWDIQKLVSLWHSNKISNFGFLIKADSSVQDAGFYSSDFKNTSKNPKLTITYTCECGVSCVVGNPP
;
A
#
# COMPACT_ATOMS: atom_id res chain seq x y z
N MET A 1 -103.83 -47.32 -21.43
CA MET A 1 -102.46 -47.55 -20.99
C MET A 1 -101.55 -46.61 -21.84
N HIS A 2 -101.03 -45.57 -21.25
CA HIS A 2 -100.16 -44.61 -21.92
C HIS A 2 -98.72 -44.84 -21.34
N TYR A 3 -97.81 -45.19 -22.18
CA TYR A 3 -96.41 -45.27 -21.82
C TYR A 3 -95.79 -43.91 -22.10
N PRO A 4 -95.01 -43.28 -21.22
CA PRO A 4 -94.27 -42.11 -21.52
C PRO A 4 -92.98 -42.44 -22.31
N GLU A 5 -92.74 -41.77 -23.40
CA GLU A 5 -91.47 -41.78 -24.15
C GLU A 5 -90.36 -41.12 -23.32
N ASN A 6 -89.35 -41.90 -23.07
CA ASN A 6 -88.07 -41.36 -22.53
C ASN A 6 -87.26 -40.71 -23.64
N THR A 7 -87.33 -39.41 -23.73
CA THR A 7 -86.43 -38.63 -24.57
C THR A 7 -85.08 -38.55 -23.86
N VAL A 8 -84.06 -39.27 -24.34
CA VAL A 8 -82.70 -39.21 -23.87
C VAL A 8 -82.11 -37.91 -24.40
N GLN A 9 -81.90 -36.92 -23.53
CA GLN A 9 -81.14 -35.68 -23.82
C GLN A 9 -79.63 -35.96 -23.84
N ASN A 10 -79.06 -36.44 -24.94
CA ASN A 10 -77.65 -36.78 -25.07
C ASN A 10 -76.79 -35.69 -25.69
N GLY A 11 -77.29 -34.46 -25.85
CA GLY A 11 -76.55 -33.38 -26.54
C GLY A 11 -75.81 -32.35 -25.66
N TYR A 12 -76.15 -32.28 -24.37
CA TYR A 12 -75.64 -31.14 -23.55
C TYR A 12 -74.30 -31.41 -22.87
N ILE A 13 -73.78 -32.62 -22.82
CA ILE A 13 -72.49 -32.94 -22.15
C ILE A 13 -71.31 -32.70 -23.06
N LEU A 14 -71.49 -32.78 -24.38
CA LEU A 14 -70.40 -32.66 -25.35
C LEU A 14 -69.82 -31.25 -25.43
N LEU A 15 -70.67 -30.22 -25.36
CA LEU A 15 -70.27 -28.81 -25.42
C LEU A 15 -69.37 -28.36 -24.29
N PRO A 16 -69.69 -28.62 -22.98
CA PRO A 16 -68.81 -28.28 -21.90
C PRO A 16 -67.48 -29.11 -21.90
N VAL A 17 -67.49 -30.35 -22.37
CA VAL A 17 -66.28 -31.18 -22.51
C VAL A 17 -65.36 -30.62 -23.59
N ILE A 18 -65.89 -30.22 -24.78
CA ILE A 18 -65.11 -29.60 -25.81
C ILE A 18 -64.55 -28.24 -25.32
N LEU A 19 -65.35 -27.44 -24.62
CA LEU A 19 -64.90 -26.16 -24.04
C LEU A 19 -63.79 -26.38 -23.00
N ALA A 20 -63.92 -27.37 -22.11
CA ALA A 20 -62.90 -27.69 -21.13
C ALA A 20 -61.58 -28.16 -21.78
N LEU A 21 -61.67 -29.01 -22.82
CA LEU A 21 -60.50 -29.48 -23.55
C LEU A 21 -59.80 -28.35 -24.33
N THR A 22 -60.55 -27.42 -24.90
CA THR A 22 -59.94 -26.25 -25.59
C THR A 22 -59.27 -25.29 -24.60
N ILE A 23 -59.87 -25.06 -23.43
CA ILE A 23 -59.23 -24.27 -22.36
C ILE A 23 -57.94 -24.92 -21.86
N LEU A 24 -57.99 -26.23 -21.63
CA LEU A 24 -56.79 -26.99 -21.21
C LEU A 24 -55.68 -26.97 -22.27
N ALA A 25 -56.04 -27.09 -23.56
CA ALA A 25 -55.09 -27.03 -24.67
C ALA A 25 -54.44 -25.61 -24.75
N VAL A 26 -55.23 -24.54 -24.60
CA VAL A 26 -54.72 -23.18 -24.60
C VAL A 26 -53.82 -22.91 -23.36
N LEU A 27 -54.21 -23.36 -22.20
CA LEU A 27 -53.40 -23.24 -20.96
C LEU A 27 -52.08 -24.01 -21.07
N SER A 28 -52.11 -25.25 -21.58
CA SER A 28 -50.92 -26.05 -21.82
C SER A 28 -49.98 -25.39 -22.81
N TYR A 29 -50.50 -24.85 -23.90
CA TYR A 29 -49.72 -24.09 -24.89
C TYR A 29 -49.06 -22.84 -24.27
N ARG A 30 -49.83 -22.08 -23.48
CA ARG A 30 -49.29 -20.89 -22.76
C ARG A 30 -48.20 -21.29 -21.77
N LEU A 31 -48.40 -22.31 -20.93
CA LEU A 31 -47.41 -22.77 -19.97
C LEU A 31 -46.14 -23.28 -20.64
N THR A 32 -46.23 -24.00 -21.76
CA THR A 32 -45.08 -24.47 -22.50
C THR A 32 -44.32 -23.32 -23.18
N THR A 33 -45.01 -22.32 -23.75
CA THR A 33 -44.33 -21.16 -24.32
C THR A 33 -43.68 -20.25 -23.29
N GLU A 34 -44.31 -20.01 -22.13
CA GLU A 34 -43.71 -19.25 -21.04
C GLU A 34 -42.53 -19.99 -20.42
N SER A 35 -42.61 -21.29 -20.25
CA SER A 35 -41.47 -22.10 -19.79
C SER A 35 -40.30 -22.06 -20.77
N ALA A 36 -40.53 -22.18 -22.08
CA ALA A 36 -39.49 -22.08 -23.11
C ALA A 36 -38.86 -20.71 -23.15
N LEU A 37 -39.62 -19.63 -22.98
CA LEU A 37 -39.08 -18.26 -22.90
C LEU A 37 -38.23 -18.04 -21.64
N ASN A 38 -38.66 -18.58 -20.51
CA ASN A 38 -37.94 -18.50 -19.24
C ASN A 38 -36.61 -19.28 -19.31
N VAL A 39 -36.61 -20.50 -19.87
CA VAL A 39 -35.38 -21.28 -20.08
C VAL A 39 -34.44 -20.56 -21.06
N GLY A 40 -34.96 -20.02 -22.16
CA GLY A 40 -34.15 -19.26 -23.12
C GLY A 40 -33.51 -18.01 -22.50
N SER A 41 -34.23 -17.29 -21.63
CA SER A 41 -33.68 -16.14 -20.92
C SER A 41 -32.62 -16.53 -19.87
N ALA A 42 -32.82 -17.66 -19.18
CA ALA A 42 -31.86 -18.18 -18.21
C ALA A 42 -30.56 -18.63 -18.90
N VAL A 43 -30.64 -19.31 -20.04
CA VAL A 43 -29.48 -19.71 -20.83
C VAL A 43 -28.71 -18.48 -21.32
N ARG A 44 -29.38 -17.47 -21.90
CA ARG A 44 -28.72 -16.22 -22.33
C ARG A 44 -28.03 -15.48 -21.19
N ASN A 45 -28.66 -15.46 -20.02
CA ASN A 45 -28.06 -14.85 -18.84
C ASN A 45 -26.79 -15.61 -18.42
N GLN A 46 -26.82 -16.93 -18.46
CA GLN A 46 -25.66 -17.76 -18.16
C GLN A 46 -24.52 -17.52 -19.17
N GLU A 47 -24.80 -17.52 -20.48
CA GLU A 47 -23.84 -17.22 -21.54
C GLU A 47 -23.21 -15.84 -21.36
N MET A 48 -24.02 -14.81 -21.06
CA MET A 48 -23.55 -13.45 -20.82
C MET A 48 -22.66 -13.38 -19.57
N GLN A 49 -23.03 -14.07 -18.48
CA GLN A 49 -22.19 -14.12 -17.27
C GLN A 49 -20.86 -14.84 -17.56
N THR A 50 -20.90 -15.94 -18.30
CA THR A 50 -19.68 -16.65 -18.71
C THR A 50 -18.76 -15.74 -19.55
N ALA A 51 -19.30 -15.09 -20.59
CA ALA A 51 -18.55 -14.15 -21.42
C ALA A 51 -17.95 -13.00 -20.61
N LYS A 52 -18.69 -12.50 -19.59
CA LYS A 52 -18.19 -11.48 -18.67
C LYS A 52 -16.98 -11.96 -17.85
N TYR A 53 -17.05 -13.15 -17.24
CA TYR A 53 -15.90 -13.70 -16.49
C TYR A 53 -14.69 -13.94 -17.37
N VAL A 54 -14.90 -14.36 -18.62
CA VAL A 54 -13.83 -14.54 -19.60
C VAL A 54 -13.20 -13.19 -19.99
N ALA A 55 -14.01 -12.14 -20.14
CA ALA A 55 -13.52 -10.78 -20.36
C ALA A 55 -12.72 -10.25 -19.16
N GLU A 56 -13.18 -10.50 -17.91
CA GLU A 56 -12.45 -10.18 -16.70
C GLU A 56 -11.09 -10.88 -16.63
N ALA A 57 -11.03 -12.17 -16.99
CA ALA A 57 -9.77 -12.91 -17.08
C ALA A 57 -8.81 -12.29 -18.13
N GLY A 58 -9.33 -11.90 -19.29
CA GLY A 58 -8.57 -11.17 -20.32
C GLY A 58 -8.04 -9.82 -19.80
N LEU A 59 -8.85 -9.07 -19.09
CA LEU A 59 -8.43 -7.81 -18.46
C LEU A 59 -7.29 -8.02 -17.46
N GLN A 60 -7.40 -9.02 -16.58
CA GLN A 60 -6.35 -9.32 -15.60
C GLN A 60 -5.05 -9.76 -16.29
N HIS A 61 -5.14 -10.54 -17.38
CA HIS A 61 -3.96 -10.92 -18.17
C HIS A 61 -3.28 -9.69 -18.79
N ALA A 62 -4.05 -8.76 -19.37
CA ALA A 62 -3.51 -7.51 -19.92
C ALA A 62 -2.81 -6.66 -18.84
N ILE A 63 -3.41 -6.55 -17.65
CA ILE A 63 -2.81 -5.86 -16.49
C ILE A 63 -1.48 -6.52 -16.08
N TRP A 64 -1.45 -7.85 -16.03
CA TRP A 64 -0.22 -8.57 -15.72
C TRP A 64 0.89 -8.30 -16.75
N GLN A 65 0.57 -8.32 -18.05
CA GLN A 65 1.52 -8.00 -19.11
C GLN A 65 2.06 -6.57 -19.00
N LEU A 66 1.21 -5.59 -18.73
CA LEU A 66 1.62 -4.20 -18.53
C LEU A 66 2.66 -4.06 -17.41
N ASN A 67 2.48 -4.80 -16.31
CA ASN A 67 3.41 -4.81 -15.20
C ASN A 67 4.78 -5.45 -15.54
N GLN A 68 4.84 -6.29 -16.59
CA GLN A 68 6.10 -6.89 -17.05
C GLN A 68 6.79 -6.06 -18.16
N ALA A 69 6.04 -5.25 -18.86
CA ALA A 69 6.50 -4.60 -20.10
C ALA A 69 7.38 -3.36 -19.87
N ASN A 70 7.58 -2.93 -18.60
CA ASN A 70 8.41 -1.77 -18.23
C ASN A 70 8.23 -0.55 -19.15
N CYS A 71 6.98 -0.10 -19.28
CA CYS A 71 6.56 1.12 -19.97
C CYS A 71 6.55 1.08 -21.51
N SER A 72 6.91 0.00 -22.15
CA SER A 72 6.98 -0.05 -23.62
C SER A 72 6.59 -1.41 -24.19
N GLY A 73 6.18 -1.42 -25.46
CA GLY A 73 5.92 -2.66 -26.18
C GLY A 73 4.67 -3.39 -25.72
N TYR A 74 3.64 -2.66 -25.25
CA TYR A 74 2.37 -3.27 -24.86
C TYR A 74 1.71 -3.96 -26.04
N SER A 75 1.47 -5.26 -25.91
CA SER A 75 0.90 -6.08 -26.98
C SER A 75 -0.57 -6.33 -26.75
N ASP A 76 -1.35 -6.31 -27.84
CA ASP A 76 -2.68 -6.89 -27.83
C ASP A 76 -2.58 -8.40 -27.69
N PHE A 77 -3.54 -8.98 -27.02
CA PHE A 77 -3.64 -10.42 -26.90
C PHE A 77 -4.82 -10.90 -27.74
N THR A 78 -4.53 -11.76 -28.71
CA THR A 78 -5.55 -12.39 -29.54
C THR A 78 -5.59 -13.87 -29.25
N ASN A 79 -6.81 -14.43 -29.18
CA ASN A 79 -7.04 -15.86 -28.94
C ASN A 79 -6.47 -16.37 -27.59
N GLY A 80 -6.48 -15.52 -26.54
CA GLY A 80 -6.29 -16.01 -25.19
C GLY A 80 -7.39 -17.00 -24.81
N SER A 81 -7.06 -18.04 -24.07
CA SER A 81 -8.03 -19.07 -23.68
C SER A 81 -8.17 -19.20 -22.18
N LEU A 82 -9.40 -19.47 -21.74
CA LEU A 82 -9.75 -19.87 -20.39
C LEU A 82 -10.62 -21.15 -20.48
N GLY A 83 -9.98 -22.32 -20.45
CA GLY A 83 -10.63 -23.56 -20.81
C GLY A 83 -11.05 -23.58 -22.29
N GLU A 84 -12.34 -23.79 -22.55
CA GLU A 84 -12.93 -23.75 -23.89
C GLU A 84 -13.33 -22.35 -24.36
N TYR A 85 -13.26 -21.33 -23.49
CA TYR A 85 -13.64 -19.96 -23.77
C TYR A 85 -12.45 -19.13 -24.25
N GLN A 86 -12.72 -18.09 -25.03
CA GLN A 86 -11.69 -17.25 -25.63
C GLN A 86 -11.83 -15.78 -25.18
N TYR A 87 -10.68 -15.08 -25.10
CA TYR A 87 -10.68 -13.64 -24.91
C TYR A 87 -9.66 -12.96 -25.83
N ASN A 88 -9.97 -11.70 -26.15
CA ASN A 88 -9.07 -10.80 -26.86
C ASN A 88 -8.88 -9.55 -26.02
N THR A 89 -7.68 -8.97 -26.03
CA THR A 89 -7.40 -7.70 -25.35
C THR A 89 -6.77 -6.71 -26.32
N SER A 90 -7.13 -5.44 -26.17
CA SER A 90 -6.51 -4.33 -26.88
C SER A 90 -6.05 -3.29 -25.88
N ILE A 91 -4.79 -2.83 -26.00
CA ILE A 91 -4.15 -1.85 -25.12
C ILE A 91 -3.75 -0.63 -25.93
N THR A 92 -4.17 0.55 -25.50
CA THR A 92 -3.86 1.80 -26.20
C THR A 92 -3.55 2.92 -25.18
N PRO A 93 -2.43 3.66 -25.32
CA PRO A 93 -1.35 3.51 -26.31
C PRO A 93 -0.49 2.27 -26.05
N LYS A 94 0.43 1.95 -26.98
CA LYS A 94 1.37 0.82 -26.86
C LYS A 94 2.58 1.08 -25.97
N ASN A 95 2.73 2.30 -25.48
CA ASN A 95 3.82 2.74 -24.62
C ASN A 95 3.29 3.80 -23.65
N GLY A 96 3.97 3.94 -22.51
CA GLY A 96 3.71 5.01 -21.55
C GLY A 96 2.48 4.77 -20.65
N SER A 97 1.94 5.85 -20.13
CA SER A 97 0.81 5.88 -19.18
C SER A 97 0.09 7.24 -19.33
N PRO A 98 -1.23 7.31 -19.10
CA PRO A 98 -2.13 6.19 -18.81
C PRO A 98 -2.48 5.37 -20.06
N VAL A 99 -3.02 4.16 -19.85
CA VAL A 99 -3.52 3.31 -20.94
C VAL A 99 -5.01 3.03 -20.80
N THR A 100 -5.64 2.70 -21.93
CA THR A 100 -6.99 2.13 -22.00
C THR A 100 -6.86 0.67 -22.40
N ILE A 101 -7.53 -0.21 -21.68
CA ILE A 101 -7.61 -1.64 -21.97
C ILE A 101 -9.04 -1.97 -22.35
N ILE A 102 -9.23 -2.67 -23.47
CA ILE A 102 -10.50 -3.29 -23.83
C ILE A 102 -10.27 -4.79 -23.84
N ALA A 103 -11.03 -5.53 -23.02
CA ALA A 103 -11.01 -6.98 -22.98
C ALA A 103 -12.36 -7.51 -23.42
N THR A 104 -12.38 -8.40 -24.40
CA THR A 104 -13.62 -9.04 -24.90
C THR A 104 -13.52 -10.54 -24.64
N GLY A 105 -14.42 -11.07 -23.85
CA GLY A 105 -14.59 -12.48 -23.62
C GLY A 105 -15.70 -13.06 -24.48
N THR A 106 -15.55 -14.28 -24.95
CA THR A 106 -16.51 -15.00 -25.78
C THR A 106 -16.76 -16.38 -25.18
N ASP A 107 -18.02 -16.73 -25.02
CA ASP A 107 -18.41 -18.07 -24.58
C ASP A 107 -18.34 -19.11 -25.72
N ALA A 108 -18.63 -20.38 -25.40
CA ALA A 108 -18.60 -21.47 -26.38
C ALA A 108 -19.64 -21.31 -27.52
N ASN A 109 -20.69 -20.53 -27.32
CA ASN A 109 -21.76 -20.29 -28.29
C ASN A 109 -21.56 -19.00 -29.09
N GLY A 110 -20.44 -18.28 -28.85
CA GLY A 110 -20.13 -17.03 -29.53
C GLY A 110 -20.76 -15.77 -28.90
N THR A 111 -21.38 -15.88 -27.72
CA THR A 111 -21.84 -14.73 -26.96
C THR A 111 -20.64 -13.94 -26.44
N ALA A 112 -20.57 -12.66 -26.78
CA ALA A 112 -19.44 -11.82 -26.42
C ALA A 112 -19.81 -10.73 -25.39
N TYR A 113 -18.87 -10.43 -24.48
CA TYR A 113 -18.97 -9.33 -23.55
C TYR A 113 -17.66 -8.54 -23.53
N SER A 114 -17.72 -7.22 -23.50
CA SER A 114 -16.53 -6.37 -23.48
C SER A 114 -16.47 -5.54 -22.22
N ILE A 115 -15.29 -5.48 -21.60
CA ILE A 115 -14.95 -4.62 -20.47
C ILE A 115 -13.95 -3.58 -20.97
N LYS A 116 -14.19 -2.31 -20.64
CA LYS A 116 -13.27 -1.21 -20.91
C LYS A 116 -12.75 -0.64 -19.61
N GLN A 117 -11.44 -0.63 -19.44
CA GLN A 117 -10.74 0.03 -18.33
C GLN A 117 -10.00 1.24 -18.89
N GLU A 118 -10.46 2.44 -18.55
CA GLU A 118 -9.86 3.71 -19.02
C GLU A 118 -8.87 4.28 -18.00
N SER A 119 -7.94 5.09 -18.50
CA SER A 119 -7.00 5.90 -17.69
C SER A 119 -6.22 5.08 -16.64
N MET A 120 -5.91 3.83 -16.96
CA MET A 120 -5.15 2.98 -16.06
C MET A 120 -3.68 3.44 -16.04
N LYS A 121 -3.18 3.75 -14.85
CA LYS A 121 -1.78 4.11 -14.65
C LYS A 121 -0.89 2.87 -14.72
N VAL A 122 0.19 2.97 -15.49
CA VAL A 122 1.23 1.94 -15.61
C VAL A 122 2.50 2.49 -14.98
N TYR A 123 3.18 1.64 -14.22
CA TYR A 123 4.37 2.01 -13.48
C TYR A 123 5.59 1.26 -13.98
N GLN A 124 6.75 1.90 -13.83
CA GLN A 124 8.07 1.32 -14.10
C GLN A 124 8.39 0.20 -13.10
N THR A 125 9.40 -0.59 -13.37
CA THR A 125 9.97 -1.52 -12.40
C THR A 125 10.43 -0.78 -11.14
N TYR A 126 10.38 -1.47 -10.01
CA TYR A 126 10.78 -0.90 -8.72
C TYR A 126 12.25 -0.50 -8.72
N GLN A 127 12.52 0.65 -8.14
CA GLN A 127 13.85 1.19 -7.88
C GLN A 127 14.09 1.20 -6.37
N THR A 128 15.36 1.12 -5.98
CA THR A 128 15.75 1.22 -4.57
C THR A 128 16.72 2.38 -4.39
N LEU A 129 16.40 3.27 -3.46
CA LEU A 129 17.28 4.33 -2.97
C LEU A 129 17.70 3.97 -1.56
N ILE A 130 19.01 4.05 -1.29
CA ILE A 130 19.58 3.92 0.04
C ILE A 130 20.20 5.26 0.42
N LEU A 131 19.68 5.87 1.47
CA LEU A 131 20.24 7.06 2.10
C LEU A 131 20.99 6.61 3.35
N GLN A 132 22.29 6.75 3.35
CA GLN A 132 23.18 6.42 4.49
C GLN A 132 24.24 7.52 4.61
N PRO A 133 23.87 8.68 5.19
CA PRO A 133 24.77 9.81 5.31
C PRO A 133 25.96 9.49 6.22
N GLY A 134 27.07 10.17 5.96
CA GLY A 134 28.20 10.26 6.87
C GLY A 134 28.03 11.44 7.82
N SER A 135 29.14 12.06 8.19
CA SER A 135 29.16 13.24 9.09
C SER A 135 28.44 14.49 8.59
N GLU A 136 27.94 14.46 7.35
CA GLU A 136 27.00 15.44 6.79
C GLU A 136 25.54 15.12 7.13
N GLY A 137 25.28 13.98 7.75
CA GLY A 137 23.96 13.61 8.24
C GLY A 137 23.48 14.55 9.35
N LYS A 138 22.20 14.49 9.64
CA LYS A 138 21.61 15.26 10.73
C LYS A 138 21.00 14.30 11.73
N ASP A 139 21.75 14.03 12.81
CA ASP A 139 21.24 13.28 13.95
C ASP A 139 21.80 13.79 15.28
N ALA A 140 21.11 13.54 16.36
CA ALA A 140 21.49 13.94 17.71
C ALA A 140 20.77 13.07 18.73
N TRP A 141 21.22 13.10 19.95
CA TRP A 141 20.43 12.59 21.09
C TRP A 141 20.31 13.66 22.17
N VAL A 142 19.27 13.54 22.96
CA VAL A 142 18.96 14.47 24.04
C VAL A 142 18.78 13.70 25.34
N ASP A 143 19.22 14.31 26.46
CA ASP A 143 19.24 13.69 27.79
C ASP A 143 18.55 14.59 28.82
N ALA A 144 17.54 14.05 29.50
CA ALA A 144 16.83 14.77 30.55
C ALA A 144 17.74 15.12 31.75
N ASN A 145 18.84 14.38 31.99
CA ASN A 145 19.80 14.69 33.04
C ASN A 145 20.80 15.79 32.63
N SER A 146 20.98 15.98 31.33
CA SER A 146 21.85 17.03 30.78
C SER A 146 21.06 17.95 29.84
N PRO A 147 20.06 18.68 30.39
CA PRO A 147 19.01 19.29 29.57
C PRO A 147 19.49 20.43 28.66
N LYS A 148 20.69 20.93 28.87
CA LYS A 148 21.30 22.02 28.09
C LYS A 148 22.45 21.57 27.20
N ASP A 149 22.88 20.31 27.31
CA ASP A 149 24.02 19.83 26.57
C ASP A 149 23.56 19.31 25.19
N ASN A 150 24.34 19.62 24.16
CA ASN A 150 24.13 19.17 22.80
C ASN A 150 25.02 17.94 22.53
N PHE A 151 24.45 16.96 21.82
CA PHE A 151 25.14 15.72 21.45
C PHE A 151 25.02 15.44 19.95
N GLY A 152 25.08 16.48 19.13
CA GLY A 152 24.94 16.38 17.67
C GLY A 152 26.13 15.74 16.98
N LYS A 153 27.35 15.87 17.53
CA LYS A 153 28.57 15.27 16.94
C LYS A 153 29.07 14.02 17.67
N SER A 154 28.22 13.45 18.49
CA SER A 154 28.52 12.20 19.18
C SER A 154 28.54 11.01 18.22
N ASN A 155 29.60 10.20 18.26
CA ASN A 155 29.67 8.94 17.48
C ASN A 155 28.62 7.91 17.91
N TRP A 156 28.01 8.12 19.08
CA TRP A 156 27.09 7.22 19.73
C TRP A 156 25.81 7.94 20.10
N MET A 157 24.71 7.32 19.81
CA MET A 157 23.37 7.78 20.19
C MET A 157 22.85 6.89 21.31
N THR A 158 22.55 7.46 22.44
CA THR A 158 22.00 6.73 23.58
C THR A 158 20.48 6.91 23.63
N ILE A 159 19.77 5.80 23.76
CA ILE A 159 18.32 5.78 23.96
C ILE A 159 18.04 5.10 25.30
N SER A 160 17.27 5.76 26.17
CA SER A 160 16.91 5.26 27.50
C SER A 160 15.46 5.61 27.83
N GLY A 161 14.79 4.74 28.57
CA GLY A 161 13.48 4.99 29.13
C GLY A 161 13.47 5.06 30.65
N ASN A 162 14.58 4.64 31.33
CA ASN A 162 14.69 4.62 32.78
C ASN A 162 16.17 4.46 33.21
N PRO A 163 16.65 5.12 34.29
CA PRO A 163 15.91 6.03 35.18
C PRO A 163 15.72 7.41 34.57
N THR A 164 16.41 7.75 33.50
CA THR A 164 16.33 9.04 32.81
C THR A 164 16.05 8.84 31.35
N GLU A 165 15.12 9.62 30.84
CA GLU A 165 14.77 9.56 29.44
C GLU A 165 15.87 10.15 28.57
N LYS A 166 16.26 9.39 27.52
CA LYS A 166 17.16 9.83 26.45
C LYS A 166 16.53 9.46 25.12
N TYR A 167 16.47 10.40 24.20
CA TYR A 167 15.84 10.22 22.91
C TYR A 167 16.82 10.46 21.79
N PHE A 168 16.72 9.62 20.76
CA PHE A 168 17.42 9.81 19.50
C PHE A 168 16.57 10.65 18.54
N LEU A 169 17.18 11.62 17.86
CA LEU A 169 16.61 12.40 16.78
C LEU A 169 17.38 12.13 15.49
N GLY A 170 16.68 11.99 14.36
CA GLY A 170 17.31 11.77 13.06
C GLY A 170 16.52 12.40 11.93
N TYR A 171 17.22 12.72 10.85
CA TYR A 171 16.66 13.31 9.65
C TYR A 171 17.32 12.73 8.42
N PHE A 172 16.53 12.51 7.36
CA PHE A 172 17.02 12.15 6.03
C PHE A 172 16.49 13.14 5.00
N ASP A 173 17.39 13.66 4.17
CA ASP A 173 17.01 14.45 3.01
C ASP A 173 16.46 13.53 1.92
N LEU A 174 15.22 13.78 1.49
CA LEU A 174 14.53 13.03 0.46
C LEU A 174 14.60 13.70 -0.92
N SER A 175 15.39 14.76 -1.09
CA SER A 175 15.48 15.55 -2.32
C SER A 175 15.94 14.74 -3.54
N SER A 176 16.66 13.66 -3.32
CA SER A 176 17.08 12.72 -4.37
C SER A 176 15.97 11.82 -4.89
N LEU A 177 14.83 11.69 -4.19
CA LEU A 177 13.68 10.96 -4.69
C LEU A 177 13.01 11.72 -5.84
N PRO A 178 12.69 11.06 -6.96
CA PRO A 178 11.95 11.70 -8.04
C PRO A 178 10.59 12.23 -7.55
N PRO A 179 10.20 13.49 -7.84
CA PRO A 179 9.01 14.13 -7.26
C PRO A 179 7.70 13.35 -7.46
N GLU A 180 7.57 12.67 -8.60
CA GLU A 180 6.37 11.91 -8.98
C GLU A 180 6.46 10.43 -8.60
N SER A 181 7.45 10.06 -7.78
CA SER A 181 7.61 8.66 -7.39
C SER A 181 6.56 8.23 -6.36
N LYS A 182 6.13 6.99 -6.47
CA LYS A 182 5.25 6.32 -5.51
C LYS A 182 6.09 5.44 -4.60
N ILE A 183 6.08 5.74 -3.32
CA ILE A 183 6.81 4.96 -2.31
C ILE A 183 6.08 3.63 -2.06
N ILE A 184 6.80 2.53 -2.22
CA ILE A 184 6.29 1.16 -2.03
C ILE A 184 6.65 0.65 -0.64
N THR A 185 7.93 0.77 -0.25
CA THR A 185 8.41 0.48 1.10
C THR A 185 9.38 1.54 1.56
N ALA A 186 9.51 1.75 2.86
CA ALA A 186 10.58 2.54 3.44
C ALA A 186 10.94 1.98 4.82
N SER A 187 12.19 1.57 5.00
CA SER A 187 12.72 1.00 6.23
C SER A 187 13.86 1.86 6.75
N LEU A 188 13.68 2.41 7.95
CA LEU A 188 14.79 2.96 8.73
C LEU A 188 15.52 1.80 9.37
N GLU A 189 16.85 1.78 9.28
CA GLU A 189 17.69 0.77 9.91
C GLU A 189 18.81 1.46 10.71
N MET A 190 19.00 1.02 11.95
CA MET A 190 20.04 1.52 12.84
C MET A 190 20.81 0.35 13.44
N TYR A 191 22.13 0.51 13.55
CA TYR A 191 23.00 -0.50 14.14
C TYR A 191 23.15 -0.25 15.64
N MET A 192 22.66 -1.19 16.44
CA MET A 192 22.83 -1.21 17.88
C MET A 192 24.16 -1.90 18.22
N ASP A 193 24.97 -1.29 19.06
CA ASP A 193 26.26 -1.83 19.50
C ASP A 193 26.19 -2.42 20.90
N SER A 194 25.37 -1.85 21.76
CA SER A 194 25.29 -2.30 23.15
C SER A 194 23.94 -1.96 23.79
N VAL A 195 23.54 -2.75 24.76
CA VAL A 195 22.44 -2.43 25.68
C VAL A 195 22.87 -2.74 27.10
N THR A 196 22.64 -1.79 28.00
CA THR A 196 22.94 -1.97 29.42
C THR A 196 21.66 -2.32 30.18
N ASN A 197 21.72 -3.39 30.99
CA ASN A 197 20.66 -3.81 31.91
C ASN A 197 19.27 -4.09 31.33
N ALA A 198 19.15 -4.39 30.06
CA ALA A 198 17.89 -4.90 29.53
C ALA A 198 17.84 -6.42 29.71
N THR A 199 16.82 -6.90 30.42
CA THR A 199 16.68 -8.34 30.76
C THR A 199 15.70 -9.08 29.85
N SER A 200 14.96 -8.33 29.01
CA SER A 200 13.93 -8.86 28.13
C SER A 200 13.80 -8.00 26.87
N SER A 201 13.06 -8.47 25.88
CA SER A 201 12.74 -7.72 24.69
C SER A 201 12.03 -6.41 25.04
N SER A 202 12.59 -5.29 24.61
CA SER A 202 12.12 -3.93 24.89
C SER A 202 11.59 -3.25 23.63
N SER A 203 10.68 -2.31 23.79
CA SER A 203 10.05 -1.61 22.68
C SER A 203 10.74 -0.27 22.42
N PHE A 204 11.13 -0.07 21.16
CA PHE A 204 11.66 1.21 20.66
C PHE A 204 10.67 1.80 19.67
N SER A 205 10.04 2.89 20.06
CA SER A 205 8.97 3.54 19.31
C SER A 205 9.48 4.77 18.59
N LEU A 206 9.19 4.86 17.29
CA LEU A 206 9.52 5.98 16.42
C LEU A 206 8.33 6.92 16.31
N PHE A 207 8.59 8.22 16.47
CA PHE A 207 7.63 9.31 16.37
C PHE A 207 8.08 10.31 15.30
N ARG A 208 7.15 11.00 14.67
CA ARG A 208 7.43 12.07 13.73
C ARG A 208 7.74 13.36 14.49
N MET A 209 8.81 14.08 14.13
CA MET A 209 9.04 15.45 14.61
C MET A 209 8.04 16.40 13.97
N THR A 210 7.57 17.38 14.75
CA THR A 210 6.58 18.39 14.32
C THR A 210 7.17 19.80 14.26
N GLN A 211 8.38 19.97 14.73
CA GLN A 211 9.15 21.20 14.69
C GLN A 211 10.57 20.91 14.18
N ASP A 212 11.15 21.85 13.44
CA ASP A 212 12.53 21.75 12.98
C ASP A 212 13.51 21.93 14.13
N TRP A 213 14.71 21.42 13.95
CA TRP A 213 15.78 21.45 14.95
C TRP A 213 17.14 21.54 14.27
N ILE A 214 18.15 21.96 15.02
CA ILE A 214 19.55 22.07 14.57
C ILE A 214 20.37 21.00 15.28
N GLU A 215 21.19 20.27 14.54
CA GLU A 215 22.03 19.20 15.10
C GLU A 215 23.00 19.73 16.15
N GLY A 216 23.68 20.83 15.86
CA GLY A 216 24.74 21.39 16.72
C GLY A 216 26.10 20.75 16.52
N THR A 217 27.06 21.20 17.30
CA THR A 217 28.48 20.76 17.21
C THR A 217 28.99 20.06 18.46
N GLY A 218 28.10 19.80 19.44
CA GLY A 218 28.47 19.23 20.73
C GLY A 218 28.78 17.73 20.66
N ASP A 219 29.85 17.36 21.35
CA ASP A 219 30.23 15.99 21.64
C ASP A 219 30.62 15.93 23.12
N TRP A 220 29.66 15.74 24.02
CA TRP A 220 29.82 15.86 25.47
C TRP A 220 30.08 17.27 26.02
N TRP A 221 29.12 17.87 26.68
CA TRP A 221 29.18 19.10 27.52
C TRP A 221 29.75 20.40 26.92
N ASP A 222 30.28 20.37 25.72
CA ASP A 222 31.08 21.48 25.19
C ASP A 222 30.31 22.50 24.37
N ALA A 223 29.19 22.16 23.79
CA ALA A 223 28.43 23.04 22.91
C ALA A 223 26.95 23.12 23.29
N ARG A 224 26.37 24.30 23.05
CA ARG A 224 24.97 24.62 23.31
C ARG A 224 24.32 25.24 22.09
N ASP A 225 24.85 24.95 20.93
CA ASP A 225 24.49 25.54 19.62
C ASP A 225 23.50 24.73 18.82
N GLY A 226 22.97 23.64 19.38
CA GLY A 226 22.06 22.75 18.73
C GLY A 226 20.99 22.20 19.66
N VAL A 227 20.28 21.21 19.16
CA VAL A 227 19.21 20.53 19.87
C VAL A 227 19.71 19.97 21.19
N ASN A 228 18.91 20.17 22.24
CA ASN A 228 19.11 19.58 23.54
C ASN A 228 17.74 19.29 24.18
N TRP A 229 17.68 18.87 25.43
CA TRP A 229 16.43 18.55 26.07
C TRP A 229 15.49 19.78 26.19
N ASP A 230 16.03 20.97 26.40
CA ASP A 230 15.25 22.19 26.62
C ASP A 230 14.94 22.96 25.33
N THR A 231 15.78 22.83 24.28
CA THR A 231 15.71 23.68 23.09
C THR A 231 15.90 22.90 21.79
N SER A 232 15.32 23.38 20.69
CA SER A 232 15.45 22.80 19.37
C SER A 232 16.73 23.21 18.60
N ASP A 233 17.35 24.31 19.05
CA ASP A 233 18.48 24.97 18.33
C ASP A 233 19.49 25.65 19.27
N GLY A 234 19.47 25.32 20.56
CA GLY A 234 20.26 25.96 21.60
C GLY A 234 19.64 27.22 22.19
N SER A 235 18.57 27.75 21.59
CA SER A 235 17.91 29.00 22.01
C SER A 235 16.39 28.91 22.10
N THR A 236 15.74 28.27 21.12
CA THR A 236 14.30 28.15 21.04
C THR A 236 13.81 27.03 21.94
N THR A 237 13.18 27.40 23.03
CA THR A 237 12.64 26.44 24.00
C THR A 237 11.53 25.62 23.40
N TRP A 238 11.59 24.31 23.60
CA TRP A 238 10.45 23.44 23.35
C TRP A 238 9.95 22.77 24.63
N THR A 239 8.68 22.41 24.61
CA THR A 239 8.06 21.82 25.78
C THR A 239 7.98 20.30 25.62
N TRP A 240 8.85 19.58 26.27
CA TRP A 240 8.74 18.12 26.39
C TRP A 240 7.58 17.75 27.32
N PRO A 241 6.85 16.68 27.06
CA PRO A 241 6.92 15.75 25.91
C PRO A 241 5.92 16.04 24.79
N ASP A 242 5.10 17.11 24.84
CA ASP A 242 3.80 17.07 24.17
C ASP A 242 3.68 17.83 22.83
N ASN A 243 4.65 18.68 22.42
CA ASN A 243 4.42 19.58 21.31
C ASN A 243 5.39 19.45 20.11
N HIS A 244 6.49 18.70 20.21
CA HIS A 244 7.52 18.69 19.17
C HIS A 244 7.64 17.37 18.40
N TYR A 245 6.88 16.36 18.82
CA TYR A 245 6.71 15.11 18.08
C TYR A 245 5.26 14.62 18.15
N SER A 246 4.89 13.68 17.29
CA SER A 246 3.55 13.13 17.21
C SER A 246 3.21 12.35 18.49
N ILE A 247 2.00 12.53 19.02
CA ILE A 247 1.53 11.79 20.23
C ILE A 247 1.51 10.28 19.97
N LYS A 248 1.22 9.86 18.73
CA LYS A 248 1.13 8.45 18.34
C LYS A 248 2.42 8.02 17.66
N ALA A 249 2.98 6.89 18.08
CA ALA A 249 4.09 6.25 17.40
C ALA A 249 3.72 5.88 15.96
N ILE A 250 4.65 6.11 15.05
CA ILE A 250 4.55 5.73 13.63
C ILE A 250 4.90 4.24 13.46
N ALA A 251 5.95 3.80 14.15
CA ALA A 251 6.41 2.42 14.14
C ALA A 251 6.98 2.05 15.52
N THR A 252 6.95 0.78 15.84
CA THR A 252 7.56 0.24 17.07
C THR A 252 8.26 -1.07 16.74
N THR A 253 9.53 -1.17 17.14
CA THR A 253 10.35 -2.37 16.98
C THR A 253 10.68 -2.94 18.36
N LYS A 254 10.53 -4.24 18.50
CA LYS A 254 11.00 -4.96 19.71
C LYS A 254 12.43 -5.40 19.48
N ILE A 255 13.31 -5.01 20.40
CA ILE A 255 14.73 -5.33 20.37
C ILE A 255 15.05 -6.25 21.54
N ASN A 256 15.68 -7.37 21.23
CA ASN A 256 16.26 -8.24 22.24
C ASN A 256 17.64 -7.69 22.62
N PRO A 257 17.90 -7.39 23.89
CA PRO A 257 19.15 -6.79 24.35
C PRO A 257 20.39 -7.66 24.17
N SER A 258 20.21 -8.95 23.97
CA SER A 258 21.33 -9.88 23.69
C SER A 258 21.80 -9.86 22.23
N PHE A 259 21.30 -8.92 21.41
CA PHE A 259 21.50 -8.92 19.96
C PHE A 259 22.08 -7.59 19.50
N ASP A 260 23.39 -7.51 19.34
CA ASP A 260 24.04 -6.43 18.59
C ASP A 260 23.67 -6.56 17.12
N GLY A 261 23.53 -5.45 16.43
CA GLY A 261 23.28 -5.50 14.99
C GLY A 261 22.21 -4.54 14.50
N TRP A 262 21.73 -4.81 13.29
CA TRP A 262 20.74 -4.00 12.62
C TRP A 262 19.33 -4.22 13.16
N HIS A 263 18.67 -3.13 13.48
CA HIS A 263 17.26 -3.09 13.85
C HIS A 263 16.52 -2.15 12.91
N SER A 264 15.27 -2.48 12.59
CA SER A 264 14.51 -1.76 11.57
C SER A 264 13.13 -1.29 12.03
N TRP A 265 12.69 -0.15 11.48
CA TRP A 265 11.35 0.42 11.63
C TRP A 265 10.73 0.63 10.26
N ASP A 266 9.53 0.10 10.05
CA ASP A 266 8.74 0.41 8.84
C ASP A 266 8.16 1.81 8.96
N ILE A 267 8.66 2.73 8.14
CA ILE A 267 8.22 4.12 8.09
C ILE A 267 7.65 4.52 6.73
N GLN A 268 7.18 3.55 5.94
CA GLN A 268 6.65 3.77 4.59
C GLN A 268 5.59 4.88 4.54
N LYS A 269 4.65 4.86 5.49
CA LYS A 269 3.61 5.91 5.57
C LYS A 269 4.20 7.30 5.81
N LEU A 270 5.18 7.40 6.69
CA LEU A 270 5.80 8.67 7.05
C LEU A 270 6.58 9.24 5.87
N VAL A 271 7.42 8.43 5.23
CA VAL A 271 8.19 8.82 4.03
C VAL A 271 7.24 9.24 2.89
N SER A 272 6.14 8.53 2.69
CA SER A 272 5.12 8.91 1.68
C SER A 272 4.48 10.26 1.96
N LEU A 273 4.21 10.60 3.23
CA LEU A 273 3.65 11.89 3.62
C LEU A 273 4.65 13.03 3.44
N TRP A 274 5.92 12.82 3.78
CA TRP A 274 7.00 13.76 3.55
C TRP A 274 7.22 14.01 2.06
N HIS A 275 7.39 12.94 1.29
CA HIS A 275 7.64 13.01 -0.15
C HIS A 275 6.50 13.70 -0.92
N SER A 276 5.25 13.46 -0.53
CA SER A 276 4.08 14.14 -1.13
C SER A 276 3.83 15.56 -0.60
N ASN A 277 4.72 16.11 0.24
CA ASN A 277 4.60 17.42 0.90
C ASN A 277 3.28 17.62 1.67
N LYS A 278 2.63 16.52 2.09
CA LYS A 278 1.43 16.59 2.94
C LYS A 278 1.75 17.03 4.37
N ILE A 279 2.95 16.77 4.81
CA ILE A 279 3.52 17.22 6.08
C ILE A 279 4.99 17.58 5.86
N SER A 280 5.49 18.54 6.65
CA SER A 280 6.92 18.92 6.63
C SER A 280 7.77 17.77 7.15
N ASN A 281 8.93 17.55 6.50
CA ASN A 281 9.93 16.63 6.99
C ASN A 281 10.86 17.35 7.97
N PHE A 282 10.62 17.17 9.25
CA PHE A 282 11.51 17.60 10.35
C PHE A 282 12.24 16.40 10.98
N GLY A 283 12.15 15.23 10.33
CA GLY A 283 12.75 14.01 10.84
C GLY A 283 11.88 13.27 11.86
N PHE A 284 12.53 12.45 12.63
CA PHE A 284 11.90 11.56 13.59
C PHE A 284 12.65 11.55 14.93
N LEU A 285 11.97 11.00 15.94
CA LEU A 285 12.49 10.77 17.27
C LEU A 285 12.24 9.31 17.65
N ILE A 286 13.20 8.66 18.31
CA ILE A 286 13.03 7.31 18.84
C ILE A 286 13.14 7.35 20.37
N LYS A 287 12.19 6.68 21.02
CA LYS A 287 12.11 6.50 22.47
C LYS A 287 12.10 5.01 22.79
N ALA A 288 12.77 4.63 23.88
CA ALA A 288 12.63 3.30 24.46
C ALA A 288 11.51 3.27 25.51
N ASP A 289 11.00 2.08 25.79
CA ASP A 289 10.14 1.89 26.98
C ASP A 289 10.96 1.91 28.27
N SER A 290 10.27 1.96 29.41
CA SER A 290 10.90 2.07 30.74
C SER A 290 11.73 0.86 31.16
N SER A 291 11.79 -0.20 30.36
CA SER A 291 12.62 -1.36 30.65
C SER A 291 14.07 -1.19 30.18
N VAL A 292 14.38 -0.15 29.39
CA VAL A 292 15.72 0.12 28.84
C VAL A 292 16.42 1.15 29.71
N GLN A 293 17.61 0.82 30.22
CA GLN A 293 18.45 1.79 30.91
C GLN A 293 19.29 2.61 29.94
N ASP A 294 20.07 1.95 29.08
CA ASP A 294 20.81 2.61 28.01
C ASP A 294 20.98 1.64 26.84
N ALA A 295 20.57 2.06 25.67
CA ALA A 295 20.82 1.37 24.41
C ALA A 295 21.65 2.28 23.50
N GLY A 296 22.84 1.80 23.11
CA GLY A 296 23.77 2.53 22.28
C GLY A 296 23.61 2.17 20.80
N PHE A 297 23.39 3.17 19.97
CA PHE A 297 23.37 3.05 18.50
C PHE A 297 24.49 3.91 17.90
N TYR A 298 25.00 3.52 16.75
CA TYR A 298 25.91 4.41 16.01
C TYR A 298 25.17 5.55 15.35
N SER A 299 25.80 6.72 15.34
CA SER A 299 25.33 7.94 14.66
C SER A 299 25.83 8.01 13.22
N SER A 300 25.45 9.07 12.50
CA SER A 300 26.03 9.42 11.22
C SER A 300 27.50 9.86 11.32
N ASP A 301 27.95 10.34 12.48
CA ASP A 301 29.34 10.73 12.76
C ASP A 301 30.28 9.56 13.07
N PHE A 302 29.74 8.34 13.18
CA PHE A 302 30.57 7.17 13.45
C PHE A 302 31.52 6.88 12.28
N LYS A 303 32.79 6.69 12.57
CA LYS A 303 33.84 6.53 11.55
C LYS A 303 33.64 5.38 10.57
N ASN A 304 33.02 4.28 11.03
CA ASN A 304 32.67 3.18 10.15
C ASN A 304 31.30 3.43 9.53
N THR A 305 31.27 4.13 8.43
CA THR A 305 30.04 4.54 7.72
C THR A 305 29.12 3.37 7.32
N SER A 306 29.65 2.14 7.24
CA SER A 306 28.81 0.96 6.96
C SER A 306 27.83 0.62 8.09
N LYS A 307 27.98 1.22 9.27
CA LYS A 307 27.12 1.04 10.45
C LYS A 307 26.26 2.29 10.76
N ASN A 308 26.39 3.36 9.99
CA ASN A 308 25.60 4.57 10.17
C ASN A 308 24.11 4.29 9.92
N PRO A 309 23.20 5.08 10.52
CA PRO A 309 21.78 4.97 10.23
C PRO A 309 21.51 5.05 8.74
N LYS A 310 20.63 4.19 8.25
CA LYS A 310 20.26 4.19 6.82
C LYS A 310 18.76 4.10 6.63
N LEU A 311 18.30 4.76 5.58
CA LEU A 311 16.92 4.70 5.12
C LEU A 311 16.89 4.04 3.75
N THR A 312 16.30 2.85 3.67
CA THR A 312 16.12 2.11 2.42
C THR A 312 14.71 2.33 1.91
N ILE A 313 14.58 2.89 0.71
CA ILE A 313 13.29 3.23 0.10
C ILE A 313 13.15 2.48 -1.22
N THR A 314 12.10 1.68 -1.35
CA THR A 314 11.68 1.12 -2.64
C THR A 314 10.56 1.98 -3.21
N TYR A 315 10.72 2.42 -4.45
CA TYR A 315 9.76 3.29 -5.13
C TYR A 315 9.58 2.91 -6.60
N THR A 316 8.56 3.46 -7.23
CA THR A 316 8.32 3.36 -8.67
C THR A 316 7.78 4.67 -9.20
N CYS A 317 7.94 4.92 -10.52
CA CYS A 317 7.38 6.08 -11.19
C CYS A 317 6.37 5.66 -12.25
N GLU A 318 5.41 6.53 -12.52
CA GLU A 318 4.48 6.33 -13.63
C GLU A 318 5.25 6.34 -14.96
N CYS A 319 4.85 5.51 -15.89
CA CYS A 319 5.47 5.45 -17.21
C CYS A 319 5.33 6.79 -17.95
N GLY A 320 6.43 7.23 -18.56
CA GLY A 320 6.52 8.56 -19.18
C GLY A 320 7.11 9.65 -18.26
N VAL A 321 7.27 9.37 -16.97
CA VAL A 321 7.95 10.24 -16.00
C VAL A 321 9.39 9.73 -15.80
N SER A 322 10.35 10.66 -15.69
CA SER A 322 11.73 10.29 -15.39
C SER A 322 11.83 9.75 -13.95
N CYS A 323 12.31 8.53 -13.81
CA CYS A 323 12.55 7.85 -12.53
C CYS A 323 14.04 7.79 -12.17
N VAL A 324 14.81 8.71 -12.69
CA VAL A 324 16.25 8.78 -12.40
C VAL A 324 16.42 9.49 -11.06
N VAL A 325 17.15 8.86 -10.15
CA VAL A 325 17.60 9.48 -8.90
C VAL A 325 18.41 10.72 -9.28
N GLY A 326 18.02 11.89 -8.78
CA GLY A 326 18.86 13.09 -8.87
C GLY A 326 20.19 12.79 -8.18
N ASN A 327 21.31 13.14 -8.78
CA ASN A 327 22.56 13.16 -8.01
C ASN A 327 22.33 14.08 -6.81
N PRO A 328 22.55 13.61 -5.58
CA PRO A 328 22.54 14.53 -4.43
C PRO A 328 23.58 15.62 -4.67
N PRO A 329 23.28 16.85 -4.24
CA PRO A 329 24.19 17.98 -4.39
C PRO A 329 25.51 17.76 -3.67
#